data_ece4568978261ef381fbae355045f622
#
_entry.id   ece4568978261ef381fbae355045f622
#
_cell.length_a   1.000
_cell.length_b   1.000
_cell.length_c   1.000
_cell.angle_alpha   90.00
_cell.angle_beta   90.00
_cell.angle_gamma   90.00
#
_symmetry.space_group_name_H-M   'P 1'
#
loop_
_entity.id
_entity.type
_entity.pdbx_description
1 polymer ?
#
loop_
_entity_poly.entity_id
_entity_poly.type
_entity_poly.pdbx_seq_one_letter_code
_entity_poly.pdbx_strand_id
1 'polypeptide(L)'
;MTNPNQGAPSRVDVHLSPADLDAALRADVASGLTAEPPTLPPKWFYDDRGSELFDEITRLDAYYPTRREREILTARSGEIADASGADTVVEL
;
A
#
# COMPACT_ATOMS: atom_id res chain seq x y z
N MET A 1 -8.50 15.64 30.46
CA MET A 1 -7.99 14.26 30.56
C MET A 1 -7.10 13.98 29.36
N THR A 2 -5.86 13.60 29.57
CA THR A 2 -4.88 13.40 28.51
C THR A 2 -5.05 12.02 27.94
N ASN A 3 -5.18 11.90 26.61
CA ASN A 3 -5.16 10.60 25.93
C ASN A 3 -3.79 9.94 26.16
N PRO A 4 -3.70 8.70 26.64
CA PRO A 4 -2.42 8.05 26.91
C PRO A 4 -1.50 7.95 25.69
N ASN A 5 -2.04 8.07 24.47
CA ASN A 5 -1.25 8.05 23.23
C ASN A 5 -0.77 9.44 22.77
N GLN A 6 -1.23 10.52 23.41
CA GLN A 6 -0.89 11.89 22.97
C GLN A 6 0.38 12.47 23.59
N GLY A 7 0.91 11.89 24.62
CA GLY A 7 2.12 12.40 25.28
C GLY A 7 3.39 11.60 24.96
N ALA A 8 3.25 10.42 24.37
CA ALA A 8 4.38 9.57 24.01
C ALA A 8 4.78 9.81 22.55
N PRO A 9 6.08 10.02 22.26
CA PRO A 9 6.54 10.07 20.88
C PRO A 9 6.28 8.74 20.19
N SER A 10 5.76 8.79 18.98
CA SER A 10 5.67 7.61 18.13
C SER A 10 7.08 7.09 17.85
N ARG A 11 7.28 5.80 18.03
CA ARG A 11 8.55 5.15 17.75
C ARG A 11 8.47 4.46 16.39
N VAL A 12 9.41 4.79 15.51
CA VAL A 12 9.61 4.13 14.23
C VAL A 12 11.00 3.51 14.23
N ASP A 13 11.05 2.19 14.13
CA ASP A 13 12.30 1.47 13.98
C ASP A 13 12.53 1.20 12.49
N VAL A 14 13.60 1.77 11.94
CA VAL A 14 13.95 1.63 10.53
C VAL A 14 14.94 0.49 10.38
N HIS A 15 14.53 -0.57 9.68
CA HIS A 15 15.35 -1.76 9.44
C HIS A 15 15.94 -1.83 8.02
N LEU A 16 15.44 -1.00 7.09
CA LEU A 16 15.92 -0.91 5.73
C LEU A 16 16.44 0.50 5.48
N SER A 17 17.71 0.61 5.05
CA SER A 17 18.29 1.87 4.64
C SER A 17 17.99 2.15 3.16
N PRO A 18 18.13 3.42 2.69
CA PRO A 18 18.06 3.73 1.26
C PRO A 18 19.07 2.92 0.43
N ALA A 19 20.25 2.64 0.99
CA ALA A 19 21.26 1.81 0.32
C ALA A 19 20.80 0.36 0.17
N ASP A 20 20.12 -0.20 1.17
CA ASP A 20 19.57 -1.56 1.10
C ASP A 20 18.48 -1.64 0.01
N LEU A 21 17.62 -0.64 -0.09
CA LEU A 21 16.58 -0.59 -1.13
C LEU A 21 17.18 -0.45 -2.52
N ASP A 22 18.21 0.39 -2.70
CA ASP A 22 18.91 0.54 -3.98
C ASP A 22 19.58 -0.76 -4.40
N ALA A 23 20.25 -1.44 -3.48
CA ALA A 23 20.88 -2.73 -3.75
C ALA A 23 19.85 -3.80 -4.14
N ALA A 24 18.71 -3.85 -3.46
CA ALA A 24 17.62 -4.77 -3.79
C ALA A 24 17.03 -4.49 -5.18
N LEU A 25 16.79 -3.23 -5.52
CA LEU A 25 16.31 -2.83 -6.84
C LEU A 25 17.30 -3.25 -7.94
N ARG A 26 18.58 -2.98 -7.76
CA ARG A 26 19.61 -3.36 -8.73
C ARG A 26 19.68 -4.87 -8.94
N ALA A 27 19.58 -5.64 -7.86
CA ALA A 27 19.58 -7.10 -7.92
C ALA A 27 18.33 -7.61 -8.67
N ASP A 28 17.15 -7.09 -8.38
CA ASP A 28 15.91 -7.47 -9.05
C ASP A 28 15.90 -7.10 -10.53
N VAL A 29 16.43 -5.93 -10.88
CA VAL A 29 16.60 -5.53 -12.29
C VAL A 29 17.56 -6.45 -13.02
N ALA A 30 18.71 -6.73 -12.43
CA ALA A 30 19.72 -7.59 -13.05
C ALA A 30 19.24 -9.02 -13.27
N SER A 31 18.52 -9.61 -12.31
CA SER A 31 17.98 -10.97 -12.46
C SER A 31 16.71 -11.00 -13.29
N GLY A 32 15.83 -10.04 -13.14
CA GLY A 32 14.53 -10.05 -13.82
C GLY A 32 14.61 -9.72 -15.30
N LEU A 33 15.34 -8.68 -15.68
CA LEU A 33 15.46 -8.26 -17.08
C LEU A 33 16.34 -9.18 -17.92
N THR A 34 17.16 -10.01 -17.29
CA THR A 34 17.96 -11.05 -17.97
C THR A 34 17.26 -12.40 -18.00
N ALA A 35 16.11 -12.53 -17.36
CA ALA A 35 15.30 -13.76 -17.40
C ALA A 35 14.57 -13.89 -18.75
N GLU A 36 14.14 -15.10 -19.06
CA GLU A 36 13.35 -15.40 -20.27
C GLU A 36 12.01 -16.02 -19.85
N PRO A 37 10.87 -15.29 -19.97
CA PRO A 37 10.76 -13.89 -20.40
C PRO A 37 11.23 -12.88 -19.35
N PRO A 38 11.56 -11.63 -19.73
CA PRO A 38 11.94 -10.61 -18.78
C PRO A 38 10.80 -10.28 -17.79
N THR A 39 11.16 -10.12 -16.52
CA THR A 39 10.21 -9.82 -15.45
C THR A 39 10.76 -8.75 -14.51
N LEU A 40 9.86 -8.07 -13.81
CA LEU A 40 10.20 -7.21 -12.69
C LEU A 40 9.18 -7.41 -11.57
N PRO A 41 9.61 -7.47 -10.28
CA PRO A 41 8.69 -7.53 -9.16
C PRO A 41 7.79 -6.28 -9.12
N PRO A 42 6.46 -6.44 -8.99
CA PRO A 42 5.53 -5.30 -9.00
C PRO A 42 5.74 -4.29 -7.88
N LYS A 43 6.38 -4.68 -6.77
CA LYS A 43 6.64 -3.79 -5.63
C LYS A 43 7.38 -2.51 -6.01
N TRP A 44 8.17 -2.52 -7.11
CA TRP A 44 8.92 -1.36 -7.58
C TRP A 44 8.08 -0.34 -8.34
N PHE A 45 6.81 -0.68 -8.66
CA PHE A 45 5.91 0.21 -9.37
C PHE A 45 5.12 1.14 -8.45
N TYR A 46 5.29 1.00 -7.13
CA TYR A 46 4.55 1.76 -6.12
C TYR A 46 5.37 2.91 -5.53
N ASP A 47 6.26 3.51 -6.32
CA ASP A 47 6.86 4.80 -6.00
C ASP A 47 5.82 5.93 -6.16
N ASP A 48 6.22 7.17 -5.89
CA ASP A 48 5.29 8.31 -5.95
C ASP A 48 4.63 8.42 -7.33
N ARG A 49 5.40 8.27 -8.40
CA ARG A 49 4.87 8.35 -9.75
C ARG A 49 3.96 7.17 -10.09
N GLY A 50 4.35 5.97 -9.70
CA GLY A 50 3.55 4.76 -9.89
C GLY A 50 2.22 4.84 -9.15
N SER A 51 2.23 5.37 -7.94
CA SER A 51 1.02 5.58 -7.14
C SER A 51 0.08 6.60 -7.78
N GLU A 52 0.61 7.71 -8.31
CA GLU A 52 -0.18 8.69 -9.06
C GLU A 52 -0.82 8.06 -10.32
N LEU A 53 -0.06 7.26 -11.06
CA LEU A 53 -0.57 6.56 -12.23
C LEU A 53 -1.65 5.54 -11.88
N PHE A 54 -1.51 4.84 -10.77
CA PHE A 54 -2.54 3.93 -10.29
C PHE A 54 -3.83 4.68 -9.95
N ASP A 55 -3.73 5.84 -9.29
CA ASP A 55 -4.90 6.68 -9.01
C ASP A 55 -5.61 7.11 -10.30
N GLU A 56 -4.87 7.44 -11.35
CA GLU A 56 -5.44 7.74 -12.68
C GLU A 56 -6.16 6.52 -13.26
N ILE A 57 -5.58 5.33 -13.15
CA ILE A 57 -6.20 4.08 -13.61
C ILE A 57 -7.55 3.85 -12.91
N THR A 58 -7.64 4.13 -11.61
CA THR A 58 -8.89 3.93 -10.85
C THR A 58 -10.05 4.81 -11.33
N ARG A 59 -9.77 5.86 -12.09
CA ARG A 59 -10.78 6.77 -12.67
C ARG A 59 -11.23 6.35 -14.07
N LEU A 60 -10.58 5.38 -14.68
CA LEU A 60 -10.98 4.86 -15.99
C LEU A 60 -12.30 4.08 -15.87
N ASP A 61 -13.20 4.25 -16.84
CA ASP A 61 -14.48 3.56 -16.86
C ASP A 61 -14.31 2.04 -16.86
N ALA A 62 -13.30 1.55 -17.59
CA ALA A 62 -13.00 0.14 -17.68
C ALA A 62 -12.47 -0.46 -16.37
N TYR A 63 -11.88 0.34 -15.50
CA TYR A 63 -11.35 -0.12 -14.22
C TYR A 63 -12.40 0.07 -13.11
N TYR A 64 -13.26 -0.93 -12.93
CA TYR A 64 -14.35 -0.89 -11.98
C TYR A 64 -14.03 -1.33 -10.55
N PRO A 65 -12.95 -2.12 -10.24
CA PRO A 65 -12.77 -2.73 -8.92
C PRO A 65 -12.78 -1.72 -7.77
N THR A 66 -12.06 -0.60 -7.90
CA THR A 66 -12.01 0.44 -6.86
C THR A 66 -13.38 1.04 -6.56
N ARG A 67 -14.18 1.31 -7.61
CA ARG A 67 -15.53 1.85 -7.42
C ARG A 67 -16.46 0.85 -6.75
N ARG A 68 -16.37 -0.42 -7.14
CA ARG A 68 -17.16 -1.50 -6.53
C ARG A 68 -16.78 -1.73 -5.08
N GLU A 69 -15.49 -1.76 -4.78
CA GLU A 69 -15.02 -1.86 -3.40
C GLU A 69 -15.55 -0.71 -2.55
N ARG A 70 -15.47 0.52 -3.04
CA ARG A 70 -16.00 1.70 -2.35
C ARG A 70 -17.50 1.58 -2.10
N GLU A 71 -18.29 1.12 -3.06
CA GLU A 71 -19.72 0.87 -2.90
C GLU A 71 -19.99 -0.14 -1.80
N ILE A 72 -19.27 -1.25 -1.78
CA ILE A 72 -19.39 -2.30 -0.78
C ILE A 72 -19.03 -1.77 0.61
N LEU A 73 -17.91 -1.09 0.74
CA LEU A 73 -17.46 -0.53 2.02
C LEU A 73 -18.46 0.53 2.52
N THR A 74 -18.97 1.38 1.64
CA THR A 74 -19.99 2.37 2.01
C THR A 74 -21.26 1.72 2.52
N ALA A 75 -21.72 0.65 1.88
CA ALA A 75 -22.94 -0.05 2.26
C ALA A 75 -22.77 -0.94 3.49
N ARG A 76 -21.59 -1.51 3.71
CA ARG A 76 -21.34 -2.60 4.67
C ARG A 76 -20.38 -2.26 5.79
N SER A 77 -19.83 -1.04 5.84
CA SER A 77 -18.84 -0.66 6.87
C SER A 77 -19.39 -0.82 8.30
N GLY A 78 -20.67 -0.52 8.53
CA GLY A 78 -21.30 -0.72 9.83
C GLY A 78 -21.32 -2.19 10.25
N GLU A 79 -21.68 -3.10 9.35
CA GLU A 79 -21.66 -4.55 9.62
C GLU A 79 -20.25 -5.07 9.89
N ILE A 80 -19.25 -4.56 9.13
CA ILE A 80 -17.86 -4.95 9.31
C ILE A 80 -17.35 -4.49 10.68
N ALA A 81 -17.65 -3.25 11.06
CA ALA A 81 -17.29 -2.71 12.37
C ALA A 81 -17.92 -3.54 13.51
N ASP A 82 -19.20 -3.85 13.40
CA ASP A 82 -19.92 -4.64 14.41
C ASP A 82 -19.36 -6.08 14.49
N ALA A 83 -19.15 -6.71 13.36
CA ALA A 83 -18.66 -8.09 13.32
C ALA A 83 -17.21 -8.21 13.82
N SER A 84 -16.36 -7.21 13.56
CA SER A 84 -14.97 -7.22 14.00
C SER A 84 -14.81 -6.84 15.47
N GLY A 85 -15.72 -6.05 16.03
CA GLY A 85 -15.57 -5.46 17.36
C GLY A 85 -14.41 -4.46 17.45
N ALA A 86 -13.84 -4.06 16.32
CA ALA A 86 -12.71 -3.14 16.28
C ALA A 86 -13.15 -1.71 16.59
N ASP A 87 -12.33 -1.00 17.35
CA ASP A 87 -12.48 0.43 17.61
C ASP A 87 -11.42 1.27 16.89
N THR A 88 -10.46 0.61 16.26
CA THR A 88 -9.31 1.25 15.60
C THR A 88 -8.98 0.52 14.31
N VAL A 89 -8.70 1.28 13.27
CA VAL A 89 -8.23 0.78 11.97
C VAL A 89 -6.88 1.39 11.66
N VAL A 90 -5.94 0.56 11.21
CA VAL A 90 -4.62 1.01 10.77
C VAL A 90 -4.43 0.60 9.32
N GLU A 91 -4.09 1.55 8.48
CA GLU A 91 -3.70 1.34 7.09
C GLU A 91 -2.22 1.67 6.91
N LEU A 92 -1.47 0.78 6.25
CA LEU A 92 -0.06 0.96 5.99
C LEU A 92 0.22 1.52 4.59
#